data_fbde4d3d4e8d811051a8d6564806bdeb
#
_entry.id   fbde4d3d4e8d811051a8d6564806bdeb
#
_cell.length_a   1.000
_cell.length_b   1.000
_cell.length_c   1.000
_cell.angle_alpha   90.00
_cell.angle_beta   90.00
_cell.angle_gamma   90.00
#
_symmetry.space_group_name_H-M   'P 1'
#
loop_
_entity.id
_entity.type
_entity.pdbx_description
1 polymer ?
#
loop_
_entity_poly.entity_id
_entity_poly.type
_entity_poly.pdbx_seq_one_letter_code
_entity_poly.pdbx_strand_id
1 'polypeptide(L)'
;MATITITVTVSNPGSGNKYYLDGVLQATYVATPGNTYKFDQADGSNSGHPLRLSITSDGTHNSGSAYTTGVTTSGTPGNAGAYTQIEVTATTVQALYYYCTAHSGMGGSFNTGSSATVQYQDREGFPIQNLSSDPVPY
;
A
#
# COMPACT_ATOMS: atom_id res chain seq x y z
N MET A 1 -12.12 -3.80 14.31
CA MET A 1 -11.24 -3.07 13.39
C MET A 1 -10.08 -2.49 14.18
N ALA A 2 -8.89 -2.68 13.68
CA ALA A 2 -7.68 -2.27 14.39
C ALA A 2 -6.92 -1.23 13.54
N THR A 3 -6.10 -0.42 14.21
CA THR A 3 -5.12 0.44 13.55
C THR A 3 -3.75 -0.21 13.72
N ILE A 4 -3.12 -0.50 12.61
CA ILE A 4 -1.82 -1.14 12.58
C ILE A 4 -0.80 -0.10 12.13
N THR A 5 0.20 0.15 12.97
CA THR A 5 1.25 1.12 12.67
C THR A 5 2.41 0.41 11.99
N ILE A 6 2.81 0.94 10.84
CA ILE A 6 3.96 0.47 10.07
C ILE A 6 5.03 1.54 10.21
N THR A 7 6.17 1.20 10.78
CA THR A 7 7.28 2.16 10.93
C THR A 7 8.00 2.30 9.61
N VAL A 8 8.03 3.53 9.08
CA VAL A 8 8.68 3.81 7.79
C VAL A 8 10.02 4.50 8.06
N THR A 9 11.05 3.99 7.45
CA THR A 9 12.36 4.64 7.44
C THR A 9 12.89 4.69 6.02
N VAL A 10 13.86 5.56 5.77
CA VAL A 10 14.51 5.72 4.46
C VAL A 10 15.99 5.46 4.65
N SER A 11 16.54 4.62 3.79
CA SER A 11 17.97 4.33 3.78
C SER A 11 18.40 3.99 2.36
N ASN A 12 19.70 4.06 2.12
CA ASN A 12 20.28 3.77 0.81
C ASN A 12 21.07 2.46 0.89
N PRO A 13 20.53 1.35 0.32
CA PRO A 13 21.24 0.07 0.34
C PRO A 13 22.36 -0.04 -0.71
N GLY A 14 22.60 1.02 -1.49
CA GLY A 14 23.59 1.05 -2.56
C GLY A 14 23.03 1.42 -3.92
N SER A 15 21.69 1.48 -4.04
CA SER A 15 21.00 1.75 -5.31
C SER A 15 20.09 2.98 -5.23
N GLY A 16 20.31 3.85 -4.25
CA GLY A 16 19.48 5.03 -4.00
C GLY A 16 18.64 4.87 -2.76
N ASN A 17 17.97 5.95 -2.36
CA ASN A 17 17.12 5.92 -1.18
C ASN A 17 15.91 5.03 -1.42
N LYS A 18 15.60 4.19 -0.43
CA LYS A 18 14.47 3.27 -0.47
C LYS A 18 13.69 3.35 0.83
N TYR A 19 12.39 3.06 0.76
CA TYR A 19 11.59 2.86 1.96
C TYR A 19 11.84 1.50 2.57
N TYR A 20 11.93 1.47 3.89
CA TYR A 20 11.92 0.25 4.69
C TYR A 20 10.64 0.28 5.52
N LEU A 21 9.88 -0.79 5.48
CA LEU A 21 8.68 -0.94 6.30
C LEU A 21 8.99 -1.93 7.41
N ASP A 22 8.92 -1.47 8.65
CA ASP A 22 9.29 -2.26 9.83
C ASP A 22 10.67 -2.91 9.66
N GLY A 23 11.61 -2.18 9.06
CA GLY A 23 12.97 -2.62 8.84
C GLY A 23 13.19 -3.49 7.60
N VAL A 24 12.16 -3.70 6.78
CA VAL A 24 12.27 -4.53 5.58
C VAL A 24 12.34 -3.66 4.33
N LEU A 25 13.39 -3.84 3.54
CA LEU A 25 13.65 -3.08 2.31
C LEU A 25 12.52 -3.28 1.30
N GLN A 26 11.86 -2.19 0.91
CA GLN A 26 10.81 -2.19 -0.11
C GLN A 26 9.82 -3.35 0.07
N ALA A 27 9.39 -3.56 1.31
CA ALA A 27 8.57 -4.70 1.68
C ALA A 27 7.30 -4.79 0.84
N THR A 28 6.95 -6.01 0.45
CA THR A 28 5.60 -6.31 -0.04
C THR A 28 4.72 -6.49 1.19
N TYR A 29 3.80 -5.56 1.39
CA TYR A 29 2.94 -5.58 2.56
C TYR A 29 1.59 -6.17 2.21
N VAL A 30 1.08 -7.05 3.08
CA VAL A 30 -0.25 -7.67 2.90
C VAL A 30 -1.14 -7.17 4.02
N ALA A 31 -2.20 -6.46 3.64
CA ALA A 31 -3.15 -5.86 4.55
C ALA A 31 -4.45 -6.66 4.56
N THR A 32 -5.17 -6.58 5.67
CA THR A 32 -6.46 -7.26 5.86
C THR A 32 -7.59 -6.24 5.82
N PRO A 33 -8.64 -6.46 5.03
CA PRO A 33 -9.83 -5.60 5.06
C PRO A 33 -10.42 -5.54 6.47
N GLY A 34 -10.86 -4.35 6.86
CA GLY A 34 -11.38 -4.08 8.20
C GLY A 34 -10.40 -3.37 9.11
N ASN A 35 -9.14 -3.30 8.74
CA ASN A 35 -8.12 -2.61 9.51
C ASN A 35 -7.72 -1.29 8.85
N THR A 36 -7.17 -0.39 9.66
CA THR A 36 -6.54 0.85 9.20
C THR A 36 -5.03 0.67 9.31
N TYR A 37 -4.30 1.04 8.27
CA TYR A 37 -2.85 0.91 8.22
C TYR A 37 -2.22 2.29 8.19
N LYS A 38 -1.39 2.57 9.19
CA LYS A 38 -0.74 3.88 9.36
C LYS A 38 0.74 3.74 9.04
N PHE A 39 1.16 4.37 7.96
CA PHE A 39 2.58 4.48 7.60
C PHE A 39 3.16 5.65 8.40
N ASP A 40 3.82 5.32 9.49
CA ASP A 40 4.41 6.31 10.40
C ASP A 40 5.71 6.86 9.81
N GLN A 41 5.70 8.15 9.47
CA GLN A 41 6.82 8.83 8.85
C GLN A 41 7.50 9.83 9.79
N ALA A 42 7.42 9.61 11.10
CA ALA A 42 8.02 10.52 12.08
C ALA A 42 9.54 10.46 12.10
N ASP A 43 10.13 9.31 11.72
CA ASP A 43 11.58 9.18 11.74
C ASP A 43 12.24 10.21 10.82
N GLY A 44 13.34 10.82 11.28
CA GLY A 44 14.04 11.89 10.55
C GLY A 44 14.48 11.51 9.15
N SER A 45 14.72 10.21 8.89
CA SER A 45 15.09 9.74 7.56
C SER A 45 14.01 9.98 6.53
N ASN A 46 12.76 10.17 6.94
CA ASN A 46 11.65 10.45 6.05
C ASN A 46 11.60 11.88 5.52
N SER A 47 12.45 12.76 6.01
CA SER A 47 12.45 14.17 5.61
C SER A 47 12.62 14.30 4.09
N GLY A 48 11.67 14.98 3.44
CA GLY A 48 11.68 15.11 1.98
C GLY A 48 11.12 13.92 1.22
N HIS A 49 10.55 12.93 1.92
CA HIS A 49 10.06 11.69 1.31
C HIS A 49 8.61 11.38 1.70
N PRO A 50 7.63 12.18 1.22
CA PRO A 50 6.23 11.88 1.51
C PRO A 50 5.78 10.58 0.85
N LEU A 51 5.25 9.64 1.64
CA LEU A 51 4.74 8.39 1.15
C LEU A 51 3.27 8.54 0.75
N ARG A 52 2.92 8.02 -0.42
CA ARG A 52 1.53 7.96 -0.89
C ARG A 52 1.26 6.59 -1.49
N LEU A 53 0.00 6.32 -1.79
CA LEU A 53 -0.44 5.06 -2.41
C LEU A 53 -0.95 5.34 -3.82
N SER A 54 -0.89 4.32 -4.68
CA SER A 54 -1.35 4.43 -6.07
C SER A 54 -1.75 3.05 -6.58
N ILE A 55 -2.65 3.03 -7.57
CA ILE A 55 -2.93 1.79 -8.31
C ILE A 55 -1.86 1.50 -9.35
N THR A 56 -0.95 2.44 -9.57
CA THR A 56 0.15 2.31 -10.52
C THR A 56 1.46 2.16 -9.75
N SER A 57 2.25 1.16 -10.13
CA SER A 57 3.59 0.98 -9.55
C SER A 57 4.41 2.26 -9.71
N ASP A 58 5.05 2.71 -8.63
CA ASP A 58 5.80 3.97 -8.59
C ASP A 58 4.94 5.23 -8.80
N GLY A 59 3.63 5.09 -8.78
CA GLY A 59 2.66 6.18 -8.76
C GLY A 59 2.86 7.23 -9.85
N THR A 60 3.03 8.47 -9.42
CA THR A 60 3.15 9.61 -10.33
C THR A 60 4.42 9.58 -11.18
N HIS A 61 5.42 8.79 -10.83
CA HIS A 61 6.65 8.63 -11.62
C HIS A 61 6.45 7.68 -12.80
N ASN A 62 5.28 7.03 -12.89
CA ASN A 62 4.95 6.08 -13.94
C ASN A 62 3.59 6.42 -14.54
N SER A 63 3.31 7.71 -14.70
CA SER A 63 2.07 8.26 -15.28
C SER A 63 0.81 7.92 -14.48
N GLY A 64 0.96 7.55 -13.22
CA GLY A 64 -0.18 7.28 -12.33
C GLY A 64 -0.57 8.49 -11.51
N SER A 65 -1.50 8.27 -10.60
CA SER A 65 -1.99 9.28 -9.65
C SER A 65 -2.04 8.70 -8.26
N ALA A 66 -2.06 9.56 -7.26
CA ALA A 66 -2.23 9.11 -5.88
C ALA A 66 -3.63 8.51 -5.69
N TYR A 67 -3.68 7.37 -5.00
CA TYR A 67 -4.94 6.76 -4.56
C TYR A 67 -5.36 7.45 -3.27
N THR A 68 -6.57 8.00 -3.24
CA THR A 68 -7.01 8.83 -2.12
C THR A 68 -8.20 8.27 -1.35
N THR A 69 -8.86 7.25 -1.86
CA THR A 69 -10.04 6.67 -1.20
C THR A 69 -9.66 6.04 0.13
N GLY A 70 -10.22 6.56 1.23
CA GLY A 70 -9.91 6.08 2.57
C GLY A 70 -8.54 6.51 3.09
N VAL A 71 -7.84 7.40 2.39
CA VAL A 71 -6.50 7.83 2.74
C VAL A 71 -6.53 9.16 3.48
N THR A 72 -5.79 9.24 4.57
CA THR A 72 -5.59 10.46 5.37
C THR A 72 -4.10 10.69 5.56
N THR A 73 -3.68 11.93 5.47
CA THR A 73 -2.28 12.30 5.73
C THR A 73 -2.20 13.31 6.85
N SER A 74 -1.10 13.33 7.57
CA SER A 74 -0.88 14.26 8.68
C SER A 74 0.61 14.60 8.80
N GLY A 75 0.89 15.82 9.19
CA GLY A 75 2.24 16.27 9.52
C GLY A 75 3.17 16.38 8.33
N THR A 76 4.43 16.57 8.64
CA THR A 76 5.51 16.69 7.66
C THR A 76 6.46 15.50 7.86
N PRO A 77 6.71 14.70 6.80
CA PRO A 77 7.62 13.55 6.94
C PRO A 77 8.96 13.95 7.55
N GLY A 78 9.42 13.15 8.50
CA GLY A 78 10.64 13.42 9.25
C GLY A 78 10.40 14.12 10.60
N ASN A 79 9.15 14.49 10.89
CA ASN A 79 8.78 15.15 12.16
C ASN A 79 7.77 14.30 12.91
N ALA A 80 7.74 14.49 14.24
CA ALA A 80 6.79 13.77 15.09
C ALA A 80 5.35 14.01 14.61
N GLY A 81 4.54 12.95 14.58
CA GLY A 81 3.15 13.00 14.17
C GLY A 81 2.92 12.87 12.67
N ALA A 82 3.96 12.73 11.87
CA ALA A 82 3.80 12.58 10.42
C ALA A 82 3.35 11.15 10.09
N TYR A 83 2.33 11.03 9.22
CA TYR A 83 1.91 9.73 8.74
C TYR A 83 1.06 9.86 7.48
N THR A 84 0.97 8.76 6.75
CA THR A 84 -0.04 8.49 5.74
C THR A 84 -0.79 7.25 6.19
N GLN A 85 -2.10 7.28 6.17
CA GLN A 85 -2.86 6.13 6.65
C GLN A 85 -3.99 5.80 5.67
N ILE A 86 -4.31 4.52 5.55
CA ILE A 86 -5.40 4.05 4.71
C ILE A 86 -6.32 3.15 5.52
N GLU A 87 -7.62 3.41 5.42
CA GLU A 87 -8.65 2.53 5.94
C GLU A 87 -8.98 1.52 4.86
N VAL A 88 -8.63 0.25 5.09
CA VAL A 88 -8.84 -0.82 4.12
C VAL A 88 -10.18 -1.48 4.38
N THR A 89 -11.03 -1.47 3.35
CA THR A 89 -12.38 -2.07 3.41
C THR A 89 -12.49 -3.14 2.33
N ALA A 90 -13.64 -3.81 2.27
CA ALA A 90 -13.90 -4.81 1.25
C ALA A 90 -13.93 -4.21 -0.17
N THR A 91 -14.06 -2.88 -0.30
CA THR A 91 -14.11 -2.21 -1.60
C THR A 91 -12.80 -1.50 -1.95
N THR A 92 -11.79 -1.56 -1.09
CA THR A 92 -10.47 -1.01 -1.40
C THR A 92 -9.86 -1.78 -2.56
N VAL A 93 -9.20 -1.08 -3.49
CA VAL A 93 -8.49 -1.73 -4.60
C VAL A 93 -7.49 -2.73 -4.04
N GLN A 94 -7.45 -3.93 -4.60
CA GLN A 94 -6.63 -5.02 -4.06
C GLN A 94 -5.14 -4.81 -4.26
N ALA A 95 -4.73 -4.38 -5.45
CA ALA A 95 -3.31 -4.19 -5.76
C ALA A 95 -2.98 -2.70 -5.70
N LEU A 96 -2.38 -2.28 -4.60
CA LEU A 96 -1.87 -0.92 -4.42
C LEU A 96 -0.35 -0.95 -4.30
N TYR A 97 0.23 0.22 -4.50
CA TYR A 97 1.68 0.43 -4.38
C TYR A 97 1.91 1.66 -3.54
N TYR A 98 2.90 1.61 -2.64
CA TYR A 98 3.34 2.82 -1.95
C TYR A 98 4.56 3.39 -2.69
N TYR A 99 4.66 4.71 -2.72
CA TYR A 99 5.71 5.39 -3.46
C TYR A 99 6.05 6.72 -2.80
N CYS A 100 7.21 7.29 -3.17
CA CYS A 100 7.62 8.61 -2.72
C CYS A 100 7.22 9.65 -3.78
N THR A 101 6.53 10.71 -3.36
CA THR A 101 6.11 11.74 -4.31
C THR A 101 7.27 12.49 -4.94
N ALA A 102 8.41 12.56 -4.25
CA ALA A 102 9.57 13.34 -4.68
C ALA A 102 10.59 12.54 -5.50
N HIS A 103 10.62 11.21 -5.34
CA HIS A 103 11.66 10.37 -5.96
C HIS A 103 11.06 9.06 -6.46
N SER A 104 11.52 8.64 -7.65
CA SER A 104 11.08 7.35 -8.20
C SER A 104 11.84 6.19 -7.54
N GLY A 105 11.23 5.01 -7.60
CA GLY A 105 11.90 3.76 -7.24
C GLY A 105 12.05 3.48 -5.75
N MET A 106 11.38 4.24 -4.86
CA MET A 106 11.56 4.07 -3.41
C MET A 106 10.62 3.04 -2.79
N GLY A 107 9.47 2.80 -3.38
CA GLY A 107 8.39 2.05 -2.74
C GLY A 107 8.28 0.59 -3.12
N GLY A 108 7.13 0.02 -2.84
CA GLY A 108 6.83 -1.39 -3.10
C GLY A 108 5.35 -1.65 -3.17
N SER A 109 4.95 -2.90 -3.00
CA SER A 109 3.57 -3.34 -3.12
C SER A 109 2.84 -3.32 -1.79
N PHE A 110 1.55 -2.95 -1.85
CA PHE A 110 0.65 -2.99 -0.70
C PHE A 110 -0.64 -3.68 -1.16
N ASN A 111 -0.76 -4.97 -0.85
CA ASN A 111 -1.89 -5.79 -1.28
C ASN A 111 -2.93 -5.86 -0.17
N THR A 112 -4.18 -5.62 -0.50
CA THR A 112 -5.22 -5.52 0.53
C THR A 112 -6.04 -6.78 0.73
N GLY A 113 -5.95 -7.75 -0.18
CA GLY A 113 -6.77 -8.95 -0.08
C GLY A 113 -8.26 -8.67 -0.16
N SER A 114 -8.65 -7.47 -0.66
CA SER A 114 -10.06 -7.11 -0.74
C SER A 114 -10.72 -7.76 -1.95
N SER A 115 -12.06 -7.73 -2.00
CA SER A 115 -12.84 -8.27 -3.12
C SER A 115 -13.07 -7.25 -4.23
N ALA A 116 -12.49 -6.07 -4.16
CA ALA A 116 -12.80 -4.98 -5.10
C ALA A 116 -12.25 -5.22 -6.50
N THR A 117 -11.30 -6.11 -6.63
CA THR A 117 -10.72 -6.38 -7.94
C THR A 117 -11.25 -7.65 -8.50
N VAL A 118 -11.78 -8.15 -9.11
CA VAL A 118 -12.09 -9.29 -9.43
C VAL A 118 -12.32 -10.02 -10.42
N GLN A 119 -12.23 -10.19 -10.72
CA GLN A 119 -12.45 -10.72 -11.11
C GLN A 119 -12.72 -11.57 -11.65
N TYR A 120 -12.94 -12.26 -12.24
CA TYR A 120 -13.09 -12.96 -12.59
C TYR A 120 -13.61 -13.95 -12.59
N GLN A 121 -14.04 -14.41 -12.78
CA GLN A 121 -14.49 -15.25 -12.60
C GLN A 121 -14.76 -16.28 -12.76
N ASP A 122 -14.93 -16.80 -13.17
CA ASP A 122 -15.25 -17.64 -12.96
C ASP A 122 -15.86 -18.43 -13.29
N ARG A 123 -15.97 -18.47 -13.72
CA ARG A 123 -16.66 -18.97 -13.59
C ARG A 123 -17.45 -19.23 -13.61
N GLU A 124 -17.41 -19.30 -14.24
CA GLU A 124 -18.22 -19.30 -13.68
C GLU A 124 -18.46 -19.16 -13.19
N GLY A 125 -18.27 -19.16 -14.07
CA GLY A 125 -18.57 -18.70 -13.26
C GLY A 125 -18.37 -18.95 -12.77
N PHE A 126 -18.04 -19.12 -12.82
CA PHE A 126 -17.92 -19.21 -11.97
C PHE A 126 -17.30 -19.18 -11.44
N PRO A 127 -17.07 -18.90 -11.67
CA PRO A 127 -16.54 -18.72 -10.94
C PRO A 127 -15.97 -19.39 -10.47
N ILE A 128 -15.38 -19.33 -10.39
CA ILE A 128 -14.98 -19.64 -9.71
C ILE A 128 -14.72 -20.36 -9.00
N GLN A 129 -14.25 -20.42 -9.03
CA GLN A 129 -14.24 -20.78 -8.11
C GLN A 129 -13.93 -21.28 -7.45
N ASN A 130 -13.51 -21.38 -7.79
CA ASN A 130 -13.49 -21.74 -6.90
C ASN A 130 -13.19 -22.13 -6.42
N LEU A 131 -12.76 -22.01 -6.82
CA LEU A 131 -12.85 -22.14 -6.13
C LEU A 131 -12.90 -22.69 -5.47
N SER A 132 -12.64 -22.68 -5.86
CA SER A 132 -13.00 -22.98 -5.03
C SER A 132 -13.32 -23.42 -4.78
N SER A 133 -13.19 -23.44 -5.43
CA SER A 133 -13.75 -23.60 -4.99
C SER A 133 -14.14 -23.85 -5.22
N ASP A 134 -14.23 -23.96 -6.05
CA ASP A 134 -14.88 -23.98 -6.08
C ASP A 134 -15.17 -24.26 -6.49
N PRO A 135 -15.45 -24.38 -7.05
CA PRO A 135 -15.99 -24.49 -7.25
C PRO A 135 -16.36 -24.73 -7.69
N VAL A 136 -16.16 -24.59 -8.38
CA VAL A 136 -16.86 -24.50 -8.50
C VAL A 136 -17.34 -24.85 -8.91
N PRO A 137 -17.62 -24.97 -9.49
CA PRO A 137 -18.31 -25.11 -9.58
C PRO A 137 -18.77 -25.48 -9.91
N TYR A 138 -18.59 -25.31 -10.49
CA TYR A 138 -19.20 -25.35 -10.45
C TYR A 138 -19.50 -25.64 -10.41
#